data_641fd4429b9618252767d6b711622b69
#
_entry.id   641fd4429b9618252767d6b711622b69
#
_cell.length_a   1.000
_cell.length_b   1.000
_cell.length_c   1.000
_cell.angle_alpha   90.00
_cell.angle_beta   90.00
_cell.angle_gamma   90.00
#
_symmetry.space_group_name_H-M   'P 1'
#
loop_
_entity.id
_entity.type
_entity.pdbx_description
1 polymer ?
#
loop_
_entity_poly.entity_id
_entity_poly.type
_entity_poly.pdbx_seq_one_letter_code
_entity_poly.pdbx_strand_id
1 'polypeptide(L)'
;MKLSSQLVLSSLAVFVLTACSGGANQRRQAKDDFEYLNTPALEEWSVPAGAQPQFYPNYRIPEGNYAGGIGRDVDIRPPQQVLELIPGARLDRSSDGEVTLWLLRKDELDKVWKTVQEMVAENKIPVESQTDNRIETGWVTWNSPDEEMEIGSRYEITRGEMNGRHGFKVSLIDWREGNQVKEVTRTNRERYNVFMTNLVTARYDQHVREEAQRKAQELVKHIPITMGKDRSGLPVIIARAQYNVVWNRLPDIMPKMGFKIEERSQSQGTVTAKYASPDDAFWNDIGVKPIDLNSGTYTFLLGDLGNRTSINITDSSGKPVEEEFLKSLAPVLAAVVKD
;
A
#
# COMPACT_ATOMS: atom_id res chain seq x y z
N MET A 1 42.54 34.14 18.87
CA MET A 1 41.15 34.45 19.25
C MET A 1 40.08 33.82 18.36
N LYS A 2 40.32 32.69 17.67
CA LYS A 2 39.30 32.01 16.81
C LYS A 2 38.80 30.66 17.36
N LEU A 3 39.46 30.09 18.35
CA LEU A 3 39.04 28.81 18.95
C LEU A 3 37.91 28.94 20.00
N SER A 4 37.84 30.05 20.70
CA SER A 4 36.83 30.26 21.75
C SER A 4 35.41 30.50 21.22
N SER A 5 35.28 31.10 20.02
CA SER A 5 33.98 31.34 19.42
C SER A 5 33.37 30.08 18.80
N GLN A 6 34.19 29.14 18.32
CA GLN A 6 33.70 27.85 17.78
C GLN A 6 33.25 26.91 18.89
N LEU A 7 33.90 26.95 20.06
CA LEU A 7 33.49 26.16 21.22
C LEU A 7 32.16 26.67 21.84
N VAL A 8 31.92 27.98 21.82
CA VAL A 8 30.64 28.53 22.29
C VAL A 8 29.50 28.24 21.33
N LEU A 9 29.74 28.28 19.99
CA LEU A 9 28.72 27.92 19.00
C LEU A 9 28.38 26.43 19.02
N SER A 10 29.37 25.56 19.24
CA SER A 10 29.10 24.11 19.33
C SER A 10 28.39 23.74 20.64
N SER A 11 28.68 24.40 21.76
CA SER A 11 27.94 24.18 23.01
C SER A 11 26.51 24.71 22.94
N LEU A 12 26.25 25.84 22.27
CA LEU A 12 24.88 26.34 22.07
C LEU A 12 24.07 25.38 21.15
N ALA A 13 24.70 24.86 20.11
CA ALA A 13 24.03 23.89 19.21
C ALA A 13 23.66 22.58 19.93
N VAL A 14 24.49 22.09 20.84
CA VAL A 14 24.18 20.91 21.66
C VAL A 14 23.01 21.19 22.63
N PHE A 15 22.95 22.39 23.25
CA PHE A 15 21.83 22.73 24.11
C PHE A 15 20.49 22.91 23.37
N VAL A 16 20.51 23.38 22.13
CA VAL A 16 19.28 23.51 21.33
C VAL A 16 18.77 22.13 20.85
N LEU A 17 19.66 21.17 20.60
CA LEU A 17 19.27 19.81 20.19
C LEU A 17 18.69 18.97 21.34
N THR A 18 19.06 19.27 22.59
CA THR A 18 18.51 18.58 23.77
C THR A 18 17.16 19.16 24.24
N ALA A 19 16.77 20.34 23.77
CA ALA A 19 15.53 21.00 24.19
C ALA A 19 14.25 20.39 23.55
N CYS A 20 14.37 19.54 22.53
CA CYS A 20 13.23 18.92 21.83
C CYS A 20 13.04 17.42 22.09
N SER A 21 13.89 16.77 22.89
CA SER A 21 13.74 15.36 23.24
C SER A 21 12.91 15.15 24.49
N GLY A 22 11.63 15.48 24.45
CA GLY A 22 10.71 15.04 25.49
C GLY A 22 10.72 13.51 25.58
N GLY A 23 11.02 12.94 26.76
CA GLY A 23 10.95 11.48 26.98
C GLY A 23 9.54 10.92 26.65
N ALA A 24 9.43 9.60 26.52
CA ALA A 24 8.17 8.91 26.21
C ALA A 24 7.04 9.35 27.19
N ASN A 25 7.34 9.45 28.49
CA ASN A 25 6.40 9.93 29.50
C ASN A 25 5.88 11.33 29.23
N GLN A 26 6.72 12.24 28.75
CA GLN A 26 6.29 13.61 28.45
C GLN A 26 5.33 13.68 27.24
N ARG A 27 5.33 12.67 26.37
CA ARG A 27 4.39 12.58 25.26
C ARG A 27 3.07 11.90 25.64
N ARG A 28 3.10 11.05 26.66
CA ARG A 28 1.93 10.31 27.14
C ARG A 28 1.12 11.05 28.17
N GLN A 29 1.76 11.87 28.99
CA GLN A 29 1.16 12.52 30.16
C GLN A 29 0.99 14.01 29.94
N ALA A 30 -0.09 14.57 30.50
CA ALA A 30 -0.23 16.03 30.60
C ALA A 30 0.91 16.61 31.44
N LYS A 31 1.41 17.78 31.04
CA LYS A 31 2.55 18.43 31.72
C LYS A 31 2.13 19.22 32.95
N ASP A 32 0.84 19.47 33.09
CA ASP A 32 0.33 20.49 33.99
C ASP A 32 -0.34 19.91 35.22
N ASP A 33 -0.71 20.81 36.03
CA ASP A 33 -1.29 20.80 37.35
C ASP A 33 -2.38 19.71 37.51
N PHE A 34 -2.13 18.83 38.45
CA PHE A 34 -3.11 17.81 38.87
C PHE A 34 -3.78 18.21 40.20
N GLU A 35 -3.84 19.53 40.55
CA GLU A 35 -4.44 20.03 41.79
C GLU A 35 -5.92 19.62 41.91
N TYR A 36 -6.61 19.42 40.78
CA TYR A 36 -7.99 18.92 40.77
C TYR A 36 -8.15 17.58 41.50
N LEU A 37 -7.10 16.77 41.62
CA LEU A 37 -7.13 15.49 42.35
C LEU A 37 -7.25 15.70 43.87
N ASN A 38 -6.84 16.89 44.35
CA ASN A 38 -6.90 17.27 45.74
C ASN A 38 -8.16 18.09 46.07
N THR A 39 -9.00 18.36 45.06
CA THR A 39 -10.25 19.10 45.26
C THR A 39 -11.20 18.30 46.14
N PRO A 40 -11.68 18.87 47.25
CA PRO A 40 -12.65 18.16 48.10
C PRO A 40 -13.93 17.88 47.31
N ALA A 41 -14.62 16.80 47.69
CA ALA A 41 -15.92 16.49 47.12
C ALA A 41 -16.87 17.70 47.31
N LEU A 42 -17.70 17.93 46.27
CA LEU A 42 -18.69 18.99 46.36
C LEU A 42 -19.64 18.70 47.54
N GLU A 43 -19.89 19.71 48.36
CA GLU A 43 -20.89 19.61 49.43
C GLU A 43 -22.28 19.34 48.81
N GLU A 44 -22.99 18.42 49.42
CA GLU A 44 -24.35 18.16 48.99
C GLU A 44 -25.23 19.41 49.13
N TRP A 45 -25.93 19.71 48.06
CA TRP A 45 -26.78 20.90 48.02
C TRP A 45 -28.00 20.73 48.94
N SER A 46 -28.08 21.50 50.01
CA SER A 46 -29.24 21.47 50.90
C SER A 46 -30.35 22.33 50.29
N VAL A 47 -31.50 21.68 50.03
CA VAL A 47 -32.70 22.36 49.57
C VAL A 47 -33.48 22.89 50.76
N PRO A 48 -33.84 24.20 50.81
CA PRO A 48 -34.62 24.78 51.89
C PRO A 48 -35.97 24.04 52.07
N ALA A 49 -36.43 23.93 53.29
CA ALA A 49 -37.72 23.27 53.56
C ALA A 49 -38.86 23.94 52.77
N GLY A 50 -39.59 23.13 51.99
CA GLY A 50 -40.72 23.57 51.14
C GLY A 50 -40.35 23.98 49.73
N ALA A 51 -39.05 24.03 49.36
CA ALA A 51 -38.62 24.26 48.00
C ALA A 51 -38.58 22.94 47.22
N GLN A 52 -39.02 22.98 45.95
CA GLN A 52 -38.91 21.85 45.01
C GLN A 52 -37.82 22.17 43.97
N PRO A 53 -36.70 21.44 43.98
CA PRO A 53 -35.67 21.66 43.00
C PRO A 53 -36.15 21.29 41.60
N GLN A 54 -35.89 22.13 40.63
CA GLN A 54 -36.12 21.82 39.21
C GLN A 54 -34.90 21.13 38.65
N PHE A 55 -35.08 19.88 38.17
CA PHE A 55 -34.04 19.15 37.46
C PHE A 55 -34.33 19.16 35.96
N TYR A 56 -33.39 19.62 35.19
CA TYR A 56 -33.49 19.64 33.73
C TYR A 56 -32.80 18.37 33.17
N PRO A 57 -33.51 17.52 32.42
CA PRO A 57 -32.96 16.27 31.91
C PRO A 57 -31.68 16.47 31.06
N ASN A 58 -31.56 17.62 30.38
CA ASN A 58 -30.43 17.96 29.53
C ASN A 58 -29.11 18.14 30.28
N TYR A 59 -29.15 18.37 31.59
CA TYR A 59 -27.97 18.54 32.44
C TYR A 59 -27.75 17.34 33.38
N ARG A 60 -28.52 16.27 33.21
CA ARG A 60 -28.32 15.05 34.00
C ARG A 60 -27.05 14.34 33.50
N ILE A 61 -26.12 14.06 34.40
CA ILE A 61 -25.00 13.18 34.11
C ILE A 61 -25.59 11.76 33.90
N PRO A 62 -25.34 11.14 32.74
CA PRO A 62 -25.81 9.78 32.49
C PRO A 62 -25.26 8.82 33.55
N GLU A 63 -26.09 7.88 34.02
CA GLU A 63 -25.60 6.82 34.88
C GLU A 63 -24.67 5.89 34.07
N GLY A 64 -23.51 5.55 34.63
CA GLY A 64 -22.53 4.71 33.97
C GLY A 64 -21.30 4.46 34.84
N ASN A 65 -20.52 3.45 34.49
CA ASN A 65 -19.22 3.23 35.11
C ASN A 65 -18.16 4.07 34.36
N TYR A 66 -17.77 5.18 34.94
CA TYR A 66 -16.75 6.09 34.37
C TYR A 66 -15.36 5.74 34.90
N ALA A 67 -15.02 4.47 34.99
CA ALA A 67 -13.69 4.02 35.36
C ALA A 67 -12.71 4.36 34.24
N GLY A 68 -11.77 5.23 34.51
CA GLY A 68 -10.69 5.64 33.59
C GLY A 68 -9.47 6.10 34.39
N GLY A 69 -8.34 6.27 33.70
CA GLY A 69 -7.16 6.87 34.28
C GLY A 69 -7.45 8.31 34.71
N ILE A 70 -6.85 8.75 35.81
CA ILE A 70 -6.92 10.14 36.29
C ILE A 70 -5.50 10.66 36.49
N GLY A 71 -5.31 11.98 36.39
CA GLY A 71 -4.02 12.60 36.60
C GLY A 71 -2.96 12.10 35.64
N ARG A 72 -1.88 11.59 36.18
CA ARG A 72 -0.73 11.10 35.39
C ARG A 72 -1.00 9.79 34.66
N ASP A 73 -2.06 9.08 35.01
CA ASP A 73 -2.44 7.81 34.35
C ASP A 73 -3.22 8.05 33.06
N VAL A 74 -3.61 9.31 32.79
CA VAL A 74 -4.30 9.66 31.53
C VAL A 74 -3.30 9.70 30.39
N ASP A 75 -3.51 8.87 29.40
CA ASP A 75 -2.77 8.93 28.13
C ASP A 75 -3.37 10.00 27.23
N ILE A 76 -2.65 11.11 27.03
CA ILE A 76 -3.10 12.25 26.21
C ILE A 76 -2.75 12.12 24.73
N ARG A 77 -2.10 11.04 24.33
CA ARG A 77 -1.79 10.82 22.90
C ARG A 77 -3.08 10.74 22.09
N PRO A 78 -3.08 11.26 20.84
CA PRO A 78 -4.23 11.11 19.96
C PRO A 78 -4.61 9.63 19.77
N PRO A 79 -5.90 9.31 19.64
CA PRO A 79 -6.35 7.97 19.32
C PRO A 79 -5.77 7.54 17.97
N GLN A 80 -5.33 6.30 17.89
CA GLN A 80 -4.88 5.73 16.62
C GLN A 80 -6.07 5.49 15.68
N GLN A 81 -5.84 5.67 14.39
CA GLN A 81 -6.85 5.44 13.38
C GLN A 81 -6.48 4.22 12.53
N VAL A 82 -7.48 3.43 12.16
CA VAL A 82 -7.32 2.37 11.18
C VAL A 82 -7.17 3.00 9.81
N LEU A 83 -6.14 2.59 9.07
CA LEU A 83 -5.88 3.05 7.72
C LEU A 83 -6.89 2.43 6.74
N GLU A 84 -7.53 3.26 5.93
CA GLU A 84 -8.49 2.82 4.91
C GLU A 84 -7.77 2.26 3.66
N LEU A 85 -7.05 1.15 3.84
CA LEU A 85 -6.26 0.52 2.77
C LEU A 85 -7.05 -0.52 1.96
N ILE A 86 -8.22 -0.93 2.46
CA ILE A 86 -9.10 -1.88 1.77
C ILE A 86 -10.35 -1.12 1.29
N PRO A 87 -10.50 -0.89 -0.03
CA PRO A 87 -11.62 -0.14 -0.57
C PRO A 87 -12.97 -0.76 -0.21
N GLY A 88 -13.87 0.03 0.34
CA GLY A 88 -15.21 -0.41 0.73
C GLY A 88 -15.30 -1.17 2.07
N ALA A 89 -14.19 -1.38 2.76
CA ALA A 89 -14.21 -1.89 4.13
C ALA A 89 -14.88 -0.88 5.07
N ARG A 90 -15.62 -1.38 6.06
CA ARG A 90 -16.20 -0.56 7.12
C ARG A 90 -15.59 -0.93 8.44
N LEU A 91 -15.14 0.10 9.16
CA LEU A 91 -14.60 -0.04 10.50
C LEU A 91 -15.74 -0.05 11.52
N ASP A 92 -15.71 -1.00 12.45
CA ASP A 92 -16.50 -1.02 13.67
C ASP A 92 -15.56 -1.11 14.86
N ARG A 93 -15.86 -0.32 15.89
CA ARG A 93 -15.13 -0.32 17.18
C ARG A 93 -16.11 -0.60 18.29
N SER A 94 -15.81 -1.63 19.07
CA SER A 94 -16.61 -1.93 20.25
C SER A 94 -16.28 -0.95 21.40
N SER A 95 -17.18 -0.90 22.38
CA SER A 95 -16.95 -0.17 23.64
C SER A 95 -15.71 -0.63 24.39
N ASP A 96 -15.30 -1.88 24.18
CA ASP A 96 -14.14 -2.51 24.83
C ASP A 96 -12.83 -2.31 24.07
N GLY A 97 -12.85 -1.54 22.95
CA GLY A 97 -11.68 -1.22 22.15
C GLY A 97 -11.28 -2.29 21.14
N GLU A 98 -12.14 -3.27 20.88
CA GLU A 98 -11.92 -4.22 19.78
C GLU A 98 -12.14 -3.53 18.42
N VAL A 99 -11.42 -3.99 17.42
CA VAL A 99 -11.50 -3.46 16.07
C VAL A 99 -11.97 -4.55 15.13
N THR A 100 -13.06 -4.30 14.42
CA THR A 100 -13.58 -5.18 13.37
C THR A 100 -13.62 -4.43 12.04
N LEU A 101 -13.04 -5.02 11.03
CA LEU A 101 -13.19 -4.60 9.63
C LEU A 101 -14.21 -5.48 8.93
N TRP A 102 -15.28 -4.84 8.45
CA TRP A 102 -16.33 -5.49 7.67
C TRP A 102 -16.06 -5.32 6.19
N LEU A 103 -15.84 -6.43 5.49
CA LEU A 103 -15.56 -6.52 4.07
C LEU A 103 -16.85 -6.91 3.33
N LEU A 104 -16.97 -6.46 2.08
CA LEU A 104 -18.14 -6.75 1.24
C LEU A 104 -18.09 -8.14 0.64
N ARG A 105 -16.89 -8.68 0.40
CA ARG A 105 -16.71 -9.93 -0.33
C ARG A 105 -15.93 -10.94 0.50
N LYS A 106 -16.36 -12.19 0.37
CA LYS A 106 -15.71 -13.32 1.04
C LYS A 106 -14.27 -13.54 0.55
N ASP A 107 -14.04 -13.41 -0.76
CA ASP A 107 -12.70 -13.59 -1.36
C ASP A 107 -11.69 -12.55 -0.85
N GLU A 108 -12.13 -11.34 -0.52
CA GLU A 108 -11.29 -10.35 0.14
C GLU A 108 -10.93 -10.78 1.57
N LEU A 109 -11.91 -11.25 2.34
CA LEU A 109 -11.65 -11.78 3.68
C LEU A 109 -10.67 -12.96 3.63
N ASP A 110 -10.84 -13.88 2.68
CA ASP A 110 -9.94 -15.03 2.52
C ASP A 110 -8.50 -14.58 2.21
N LYS A 111 -8.31 -13.54 1.40
CA LYS A 111 -6.99 -12.95 1.13
C LYS A 111 -6.40 -12.24 2.34
N VAL A 112 -7.20 -11.46 3.08
CA VAL A 112 -6.76 -10.82 4.34
C VAL A 112 -6.35 -11.89 5.34
N TRP A 113 -7.14 -12.96 5.47
CA TRP A 113 -6.84 -14.08 6.38
C TRP A 113 -5.53 -14.79 6.01
N LYS A 114 -5.32 -15.04 4.72
CA LYS A 114 -4.06 -15.57 4.22
C LYS A 114 -2.89 -14.65 4.56
N THR A 115 -3.07 -13.33 4.41
CA THR A 115 -2.05 -12.34 4.79
C THR A 115 -1.71 -12.42 6.28
N VAL A 116 -2.70 -12.62 7.17
CA VAL A 116 -2.45 -12.83 8.61
C VAL A 116 -1.56 -14.05 8.84
N GLN A 117 -1.89 -15.19 8.20
CA GLN A 117 -1.13 -16.41 8.34
C GLN A 117 0.31 -16.26 7.83
N GLU A 118 0.50 -15.64 6.67
CA GLU A 118 1.81 -15.35 6.10
C GLU A 118 2.62 -14.40 6.99
N MET A 119 2.00 -13.32 7.47
CA MET A 119 2.63 -12.34 8.37
C MET A 119 3.09 -12.98 9.68
N VAL A 120 2.28 -13.83 10.28
CA VAL A 120 2.61 -14.56 11.51
C VAL A 120 3.82 -15.46 11.27
N ALA A 121 3.86 -16.20 10.15
CA ALA A 121 4.96 -17.08 9.80
C ALA A 121 6.25 -16.30 9.47
N GLU A 122 6.18 -15.27 8.65
CA GLU A 122 7.33 -14.45 8.21
C GLU A 122 7.98 -13.70 9.38
N ASN A 123 7.17 -13.11 10.26
CA ASN A 123 7.67 -12.39 11.44
C ASN A 123 8.01 -13.30 12.62
N LYS A 124 7.90 -14.62 12.45
CA LYS A 124 8.15 -15.62 13.49
C LYS A 124 7.37 -15.34 14.78
N ILE A 125 6.14 -14.85 14.63
CA ILE A 125 5.25 -14.62 15.76
C ILE A 125 4.81 -15.99 16.29
N PRO A 126 5.02 -16.30 17.58
CA PRO A 126 4.56 -17.55 18.15
C PRO A 126 3.03 -17.66 18.01
N VAL A 127 2.53 -18.86 17.75
CA VAL A 127 1.10 -19.17 17.71
C VAL A 127 0.78 -20.13 18.84
N GLU A 128 -0.10 -19.72 19.74
CA GLU A 128 -0.56 -20.53 20.88
C GLU A 128 -1.68 -21.48 20.45
N SER A 129 -2.61 -20.99 19.64
CA SER A 129 -3.67 -21.82 19.07
C SER A 129 -4.08 -21.29 17.68
N GLN A 130 -4.48 -22.20 16.81
CA GLN A 130 -4.97 -21.86 15.46
C GLN A 130 -6.08 -22.81 15.03
N THR A 131 -7.12 -22.23 14.45
CA THR A 131 -8.19 -22.92 13.74
C THR A 131 -8.41 -22.25 12.37
N ASP A 132 -9.35 -22.72 11.58
CA ASP A 132 -9.68 -22.10 10.28
C ASP A 132 -10.12 -20.64 10.39
N ASN A 133 -10.71 -20.25 11.52
CA ASN A 133 -11.32 -18.94 11.71
C ASN A 133 -10.76 -18.14 12.89
N ARG A 134 -9.74 -18.65 13.58
CA ARG A 134 -9.16 -18.03 14.77
C ARG A 134 -7.67 -18.32 14.86
N ILE A 135 -6.90 -17.30 15.16
CA ILE A 135 -5.48 -17.40 15.53
C ILE A 135 -5.30 -16.68 16.86
N GLU A 136 -4.71 -17.35 17.83
CA GLU A 136 -4.20 -16.75 19.05
C GLU A 136 -2.69 -16.69 18.99
N THR A 137 -2.14 -15.48 19.06
CA THR A 137 -0.70 -15.26 18.97
C THR A 137 -0.04 -15.45 20.32
N GLY A 138 1.23 -15.82 20.33
CA GLY A 138 2.11 -15.55 21.44
C GLY A 138 2.45 -14.06 21.53
N TRP A 139 3.55 -13.73 22.20
CA TRP A 139 3.96 -12.34 22.39
C TRP A 139 4.47 -11.71 21.09
N VAL A 140 3.79 -10.66 20.67
CA VAL A 140 4.22 -9.73 19.61
C VAL A 140 4.89 -8.53 20.26
N THR A 141 6.10 -8.23 19.82
CA THR A 141 6.90 -7.15 20.39
C THR A 141 6.78 -5.87 19.55
N TRP A 142 6.56 -4.76 20.23
CA TRP A 142 6.46 -3.43 19.65
C TRP A 142 7.55 -2.52 20.20
N ASN A 143 8.33 -1.92 19.30
CA ASN A 143 9.29 -0.88 19.64
C ASN A 143 8.75 0.47 19.15
N SER A 144 8.30 1.29 20.07
CA SER A 144 7.78 2.62 19.78
C SER A 144 8.59 3.67 20.54
N PRO A 145 8.97 4.79 19.89
CA PRO A 145 9.63 5.90 20.58
C PRO A 145 8.72 6.56 21.63
N ASP A 146 7.40 6.29 21.58
CA ASP A 146 6.42 6.83 22.53
C ASP A 146 6.22 5.93 23.76
N GLU A 147 6.93 4.83 23.84
CA GLU A 147 6.92 3.93 24.97
C GLU A 147 8.29 3.93 25.66
N GLU A 148 8.32 3.86 27.00
CA GLU A 148 9.57 3.83 27.76
C GLU A 148 10.26 2.47 27.70
N MET A 149 9.48 1.41 27.52
CA MET A 149 9.94 0.04 27.46
C MET A 149 9.40 -0.63 26.21
N GLU A 150 10.01 -1.75 25.86
CA GLU A 150 9.46 -2.68 24.88
C GLU A 150 8.06 -3.13 25.32
N ILE A 151 7.10 -3.03 24.41
CA ILE A 151 5.74 -3.49 24.64
C ILE A 151 5.57 -4.87 24.06
N GLY A 152 5.05 -5.81 24.86
CA GLY A 152 4.57 -7.09 24.39
C GLY A 152 3.05 -7.16 24.43
N SER A 153 2.46 -7.73 23.40
CA SER A 153 1.02 -7.91 23.31
C SER A 153 0.68 -9.27 22.71
N ARG A 154 -0.40 -9.89 23.17
CA ARG A 154 -0.96 -11.11 22.57
C ARG A 154 -2.33 -10.79 22.00
N TYR A 155 -2.65 -11.42 20.87
CA TYR A 155 -3.87 -11.13 20.16
C TYR A 155 -4.68 -12.39 19.89
N GLU A 156 -5.97 -12.24 19.95
CA GLU A 156 -6.92 -13.10 19.28
C GLU A 156 -7.35 -12.42 17.97
N ILE A 157 -7.08 -13.09 16.86
CA ILE A 157 -7.47 -12.62 15.53
C ILE A 157 -8.51 -13.60 15.00
N THR A 158 -9.68 -13.10 14.62
CA THR A 158 -10.77 -13.95 14.14
C THR A 158 -11.32 -13.45 12.83
N ARG A 159 -11.90 -14.37 12.06
CA ARG A 159 -12.72 -14.06 10.89
C ARG A 159 -14.11 -14.71 11.04
N GLY A 160 -15.12 -14.07 10.46
CA GLY A 160 -16.47 -14.58 10.55
C GLY A 160 -17.42 -13.86 9.60
N GLU A 161 -18.67 -14.27 9.61
CA GLU A 161 -19.72 -13.66 8.82
C GLU A 161 -20.87 -13.23 9.69
N MET A 162 -21.39 -12.03 9.46
CA MET A 162 -22.59 -11.52 10.13
C MET A 162 -23.37 -10.61 9.18
N ASN A 163 -24.67 -10.90 9.03
CA ASN A 163 -25.58 -10.11 8.17
C ASN A 163 -25.08 -9.94 6.73
N GLY A 164 -24.49 -11.00 6.14
CA GLY A 164 -23.96 -10.98 4.77
C GLY A 164 -22.69 -10.16 4.60
N ARG A 165 -22.03 -9.77 5.69
CA ARG A 165 -20.72 -9.13 5.69
C ARG A 165 -19.68 -10.05 6.29
N HIS A 166 -18.47 -9.92 5.81
CA HIS A 166 -17.33 -10.76 6.18
C HIS A 166 -16.42 -9.98 7.12
N GLY A 167 -16.36 -10.39 8.40
CA GLY A 167 -15.64 -9.68 9.45
C GLY A 167 -14.23 -10.21 9.67
N PHE A 168 -13.28 -9.30 9.80
CA PHE A 168 -11.95 -9.54 10.32
C PHE A 168 -11.81 -8.75 11.63
N LYS A 169 -11.58 -9.45 12.73
CA LYS A 169 -11.53 -8.85 14.08
C LYS A 169 -10.19 -9.10 14.74
N VAL A 170 -9.67 -8.05 15.37
CA VAL A 170 -8.46 -8.08 16.19
C VAL A 170 -8.83 -7.71 17.63
N SER A 171 -8.45 -8.55 18.58
CA SER A 171 -8.64 -8.36 20.01
C SER A 171 -7.33 -8.57 20.77
N LEU A 172 -6.86 -7.54 21.45
CA LEU A 172 -5.73 -7.63 22.38
C LEU A 172 -6.18 -8.38 23.63
N ILE A 173 -5.51 -9.49 23.96
CA ILE A 173 -5.87 -10.36 25.10
C ILE A 173 -4.92 -10.21 26.28
N ASP A 174 -3.62 -10.05 26.04
CA ASP A 174 -2.62 -9.88 27.08
C ASP A 174 -1.63 -8.74 26.74
N TRP A 175 -1.09 -8.15 27.79
CA TRP A 175 -0.22 -6.98 27.75
C TRP A 175 0.98 -7.11 28.67
N ARG A 176 2.16 -6.71 28.22
CA ARG A 176 3.35 -6.56 29.07
C ARG A 176 4.14 -5.31 28.71
N GLU A 177 4.75 -4.71 29.72
CA GLU A 177 5.73 -3.62 29.58
C GLU A 177 7.09 -4.15 30.05
N GLY A 178 8.06 -4.21 29.15
CA GLY A 178 9.28 -4.97 29.35
C GLY A 178 8.97 -6.44 29.68
N ASN A 179 9.36 -6.89 30.85
CA ASN A 179 9.11 -8.28 31.32
C ASN A 179 7.90 -8.41 32.26
N GLN A 180 7.18 -7.30 32.55
CA GLN A 180 6.07 -7.33 33.47
C GLN A 180 4.71 -7.42 32.75
N VAL A 181 3.99 -8.49 32.98
CA VAL A 181 2.59 -8.63 32.55
C VAL A 181 1.72 -7.72 33.39
N LYS A 182 0.90 -6.91 32.72
CA LYS A 182 -0.01 -5.94 33.33
C LYS A 182 -1.41 -6.11 32.82
N GLU A 183 -2.37 -5.56 33.55
CA GLU A 183 -3.75 -5.47 33.08
C GLU A 183 -3.84 -4.62 31.80
N VAL A 184 -4.66 -5.09 30.86
CA VAL A 184 -4.89 -4.39 29.59
C VAL A 184 -5.82 -3.21 29.83
N THR A 185 -5.27 -1.99 29.85
CA THR A 185 -6.10 -0.78 29.92
C THR A 185 -6.93 -0.61 28.63
N ARG A 186 -8.07 0.07 28.72
CA ARG A 186 -8.89 0.38 27.54
C ARG A 186 -8.08 1.13 26.47
N THR A 187 -7.30 2.13 26.87
CA THR A 187 -6.47 2.93 25.95
C THR A 187 -5.44 2.07 25.23
N ASN A 188 -4.76 1.16 25.95
CA ASN A 188 -3.80 0.25 25.34
C ASN A 188 -4.50 -0.72 24.37
N ARG A 189 -5.68 -1.24 24.75
CA ARG A 189 -6.47 -2.13 23.89
C ARG A 189 -6.87 -1.44 22.59
N GLU A 190 -7.45 -0.25 22.65
CA GLU A 190 -7.83 0.53 21.48
C GLU A 190 -6.62 0.82 20.58
N ARG A 191 -5.50 1.27 21.15
CA ARG A 191 -4.30 1.64 20.41
C ARG A 191 -3.66 0.43 19.72
N TYR A 192 -3.44 -0.65 20.44
CA TYR A 192 -2.69 -1.78 19.92
C TYR A 192 -3.54 -2.72 19.05
N ASN A 193 -4.85 -2.75 19.23
CA ASN A 193 -5.75 -3.35 18.24
C ASN A 193 -5.67 -2.64 16.90
N VAL A 194 -5.64 -1.31 16.90
CA VAL A 194 -5.46 -0.52 15.68
C VAL A 194 -4.08 -0.76 15.07
N PHE A 195 -3.01 -0.82 15.86
CA PHE A 195 -1.67 -1.11 15.33
C PHE A 195 -1.61 -2.48 14.65
N MET A 196 -2.14 -3.53 15.27
CA MET A 196 -2.17 -4.85 14.67
C MET A 196 -3.05 -4.88 13.41
N THR A 197 -4.22 -4.23 13.44
CA THR A 197 -5.09 -4.11 12.27
C THR A 197 -4.38 -3.40 11.13
N ASN A 198 -3.70 -2.29 11.41
CA ASN A 198 -2.93 -1.53 10.39
C ASN A 198 -1.76 -2.34 9.83
N LEU A 199 -1.08 -3.13 10.67
CA LEU A 199 0.00 -4.02 10.20
C LEU A 199 -0.53 -5.03 9.18
N VAL A 200 -1.68 -5.66 9.47
CA VAL A 200 -2.30 -6.62 8.56
C VAL A 200 -2.79 -5.95 7.27
N THR A 201 -3.51 -4.82 7.39
CA THR A 201 -4.07 -4.13 6.21
C THR A 201 -2.98 -3.53 5.33
N ALA A 202 -1.89 -3.02 5.90
CA ALA A 202 -0.75 -2.52 5.15
C ALA A 202 -0.03 -3.66 4.38
N ARG A 203 0.13 -4.81 5.01
CA ARG A 203 0.71 -5.99 4.34
C ARG A 203 -0.19 -6.50 3.21
N TYR A 204 -1.50 -6.54 3.43
CA TYR A 204 -2.47 -6.88 2.40
C TYR A 204 -2.40 -5.91 1.20
N ASP A 205 -2.40 -4.60 1.45
CA ASP A 205 -2.28 -3.58 0.38
C ASP A 205 -0.96 -3.74 -0.40
N GLN A 206 0.14 -4.01 0.30
CA GLN A 206 1.42 -4.30 -0.34
C GLN A 206 1.31 -5.51 -1.29
N HIS A 207 0.72 -6.63 -0.85
CA HIS A 207 0.54 -7.82 -1.69
C HIS A 207 -0.33 -7.53 -2.92
N VAL A 208 -1.41 -6.74 -2.76
CA VAL A 208 -2.28 -6.34 -3.87
C VAL A 208 -1.51 -5.51 -4.91
N ARG A 209 -0.68 -4.58 -4.45
CA ARG A 209 0.16 -3.75 -5.34
C ARG A 209 1.22 -4.57 -6.06
N GLU A 210 1.90 -5.48 -5.36
CA GLU A 210 2.91 -6.37 -5.94
C GLU A 210 2.28 -7.30 -6.98
N GLU A 211 1.09 -7.84 -6.71
CA GLU A 211 0.36 -8.67 -7.67
C GLU A 211 -0.07 -7.87 -8.91
N ALA A 212 -0.57 -6.65 -8.71
CA ALA A 212 -0.94 -5.76 -9.82
C ALA A 212 0.28 -5.39 -10.68
N GLN A 213 1.41 -5.09 -10.04
CA GLN A 213 2.66 -4.79 -10.74
C GLN A 213 3.18 -6.01 -11.52
N ARG A 214 3.16 -7.20 -10.92
CA ARG A 214 3.55 -8.44 -11.61
C ARG A 214 2.65 -8.72 -12.81
N LYS A 215 1.32 -8.60 -12.66
CA LYS A 215 0.38 -8.76 -13.77
C LYS A 215 0.63 -7.73 -14.89
N ALA A 216 0.89 -6.48 -14.52
CA ALA A 216 1.23 -5.44 -15.48
C ALA A 216 2.53 -5.79 -16.24
N GLN A 217 3.56 -6.29 -15.55
CA GLN A 217 4.80 -6.74 -16.17
C GLN A 217 4.60 -7.96 -17.09
N GLU A 218 3.75 -8.92 -16.70
CA GLU A 218 3.40 -10.07 -17.53
C GLU A 218 2.65 -9.65 -18.79
N LEU A 219 1.70 -8.72 -18.68
CA LEU A 219 0.99 -8.15 -19.84
C LEU A 219 1.95 -7.43 -20.81
N VAL A 220 3.00 -6.81 -20.27
CA VAL A 220 4.04 -6.16 -21.08
C VAL A 220 4.90 -7.20 -21.81
N LYS A 221 5.17 -8.36 -21.21
CA LYS A 221 5.94 -9.45 -21.84
C LYS A 221 5.17 -10.12 -22.99
N HIS A 222 3.86 -10.13 -22.96
CA HIS A 222 3.00 -10.83 -23.93
C HIS A 222 2.04 -9.85 -24.59
N ILE A 223 2.57 -8.91 -25.40
CA ILE A 223 1.73 -7.99 -26.17
C ILE A 223 1.15 -8.73 -27.38
N PRO A 224 -0.16 -8.99 -27.44
CA PRO A 224 -0.76 -9.58 -28.63
C PRO A 224 -0.62 -8.65 -29.82
N ILE A 225 -0.02 -9.15 -30.90
CA ILE A 225 0.17 -8.44 -32.14
C ILE A 225 -0.81 -8.98 -33.19
N THR A 226 -1.54 -8.11 -33.85
CA THR A 226 -2.51 -8.46 -34.90
C THR A 226 -2.45 -7.46 -36.03
N MET A 227 -2.87 -7.88 -37.21
CA MET A 227 -3.12 -6.95 -38.33
C MET A 227 -4.41 -6.19 -38.10
N GLY A 228 -4.46 -4.94 -38.51
CA GLY A 228 -5.62 -4.07 -38.44
C GLY A 228 -5.61 -3.01 -39.53
N LYS A 229 -6.50 -2.04 -39.40
CA LYS A 229 -6.55 -0.86 -40.28
C LYS A 229 -6.53 0.40 -39.41
N ASP A 230 -5.88 1.44 -39.90
CA ASP A 230 -5.93 2.76 -39.29
C ASP A 230 -7.27 3.49 -39.62
N ARG A 231 -7.39 4.74 -39.16
CA ARG A 231 -8.59 5.57 -39.43
C ARG A 231 -8.78 5.90 -40.92
N SER A 232 -7.73 5.80 -41.72
CA SER A 232 -7.73 6.03 -43.18
C SER A 232 -7.98 4.76 -43.97
N GLY A 233 -8.11 3.59 -43.29
CA GLY A 233 -8.31 2.29 -43.90
C GLY A 233 -7.03 1.61 -44.36
N LEU A 234 -5.85 2.20 -44.10
CA LEU A 234 -4.57 1.60 -44.44
C LEU A 234 -4.22 0.45 -43.51
N PRO A 235 -3.61 -0.63 -44.00
CA PRO A 235 -3.16 -1.73 -43.17
C PRO A 235 -2.08 -1.30 -42.20
N VAL A 236 -2.23 -1.69 -40.93
CA VAL A 236 -1.29 -1.41 -39.84
C VAL A 236 -1.15 -2.63 -38.93
N ILE A 237 -0.05 -2.69 -38.21
CA ILE A 237 0.09 -3.64 -37.10
C ILE A 237 -0.54 -3.01 -35.86
N ILE A 238 -1.36 -3.79 -35.13
CA ILE A 238 -1.98 -3.42 -33.87
C ILE A 238 -1.33 -4.21 -32.75
N ALA A 239 -0.64 -3.50 -31.86
CA ALA A 239 -0.19 -4.03 -30.58
C ALA A 239 -1.27 -3.77 -29.51
N ARG A 240 -1.76 -4.81 -28.83
CA ARG A 240 -2.78 -4.70 -27.76
C ARG A 240 -2.15 -4.28 -26.43
N ALA A 241 -1.48 -3.14 -26.44
CA ALA A 241 -0.92 -2.49 -25.26
C ALA A 241 -0.96 -0.98 -25.44
N GLN A 242 -0.92 -0.25 -24.34
CA GLN A 242 -0.89 1.21 -24.34
C GLN A 242 0.38 1.72 -25.03
N TYR A 243 0.29 2.90 -25.63
CA TYR A 243 1.37 3.55 -26.36
C TYR A 243 2.72 3.55 -25.62
N ASN A 244 2.73 3.99 -24.36
CA ASN A 244 3.95 4.06 -23.57
C ASN A 244 4.60 2.68 -23.34
N VAL A 245 3.81 1.64 -23.21
CA VAL A 245 4.28 0.27 -23.04
C VAL A 245 5.01 -0.19 -24.31
N VAL A 246 4.40 -0.02 -25.47
CA VAL A 246 5.01 -0.38 -26.76
C VAL A 246 6.25 0.48 -27.02
N TRP A 247 6.13 1.80 -26.82
CA TRP A 247 7.23 2.75 -27.04
C TRP A 247 8.49 2.41 -26.25
N ASN A 248 8.35 2.05 -24.98
CA ASN A 248 9.47 1.73 -24.10
C ASN A 248 10.12 0.37 -24.43
N ARG A 249 9.40 -0.53 -25.09
CA ARG A 249 9.93 -1.84 -25.50
C ARG A 249 10.67 -1.82 -26.85
N LEU A 250 10.42 -0.83 -27.70
CA LEU A 250 11.04 -0.76 -29.04
C LEU A 250 12.57 -0.85 -29.03
N PRO A 251 13.32 -0.19 -28.10
CA PRO A 251 14.77 -0.31 -28.07
C PRO A 251 15.29 -1.73 -27.84
N ASP A 252 14.52 -2.55 -27.15
CA ASP A 252 14.89 -3.92 -26.83
C ASP A 252 14.51 -4.91 -27.95
N ILE A 253 13.38 -4.68 -28.63
CA ILE A 253 12.83 -5.61 -29.64
C ILE A 253 13.31 -5.29 -31.07
N MET A 254 13.44 -4.03 -31.44
CA MET A 254 13.82 -3.65 -32.81
C MET A 254 15.20 -4.17 -33.23
N PRO A 255 16.26 -4.06 -32.39
CA PRO A 255 17.56 -4.61 -32.74
C PRO A 255 17.55 -6.13 -32.93
N LYS A 256 16.76 -6.87 -32.15
CA LYS A 256 16.61 -8.32 -32.30
C LYS A 256 16.04 -8.70 -33.67
N MET A 257 15.16 -7.87 -34.24
CA MET A 257 14.56 -8.09 -35.56
C MET A 257 15.43 -7.54 -36.71
N GLY A 258 16.64 -7.05 -36.45
CA GLY A 258 17.53 -6.47 -37.46
C GLY A 258 17.32 -4.98 -37.73
N PHE A 259 16.48 -4.29 -36.93
CA PHE A 259 16.28 -2.84 -37.05
C PHE A 259 17.15 -2.08 -36.05
N LYS A 260 18.26 -1.50 -36.53
CA LYS A 260 19.10 -0.63 -35.73
C LYS A 260 18.49 0.78 -35.67
N ILE A 261 18.06 1.20 -34.50
CA ILE A 261 17.43 2.50 -34.27
C ILE A 261 18.48 3.61 -34.49
N GLU A 262 18.14 4.57 -35.34
CA GLU A 262 18.92 5.76 -35.63
C GLU A 262 18.40 6.99 -34.93
N GLU A 263 17.05 7.16 -34.91
CA GLU A 263 16.39 8.31 -34.30
C GLU A 263 15.05 7.91 -33.66
N ARG A 264 14.70 8.58 -32.56
CA ARG A 264 13.39 8.42 -31.89
C ARG A 264 12.83 9.77 -31.47
N SER A 265 11.58 10.03 -31.82
CA SER A 265 10.83 11.21 -31.37
C SER A 265 9.52 10.79 -30.74
N GLN A 266 9.45 10.82 -29.39
CA GLN A 266 8.25 10.42 -28.67
C GLN A 266 7.07 11.38 -28.90
N SER A 267 7.34 12.69 -29.07
CA SER A 267 6.33 13.68 -29.34
C SER A 267 5.67 13.51 -30.70
N GLN A 268 6.41 13.00 -31.68
CA GLN A 268 5.91 12.68 -33.03
C GLN A 268 5.45 11.23 -33.17
N GLY A 269 5.79 10.37 -32.21
CA GLY A 269 5.52 8.95 -32.28
C GLY A 269 6.35 8.21 -33.32
N THR A 270 7.53 8.72 -33.70
CA THR A 270 8.33 8.19 -34.80
C THR A 270 9.61 7.52 -34.31
N VAL A 271 9.95 6.39 -34.93
CA VAL A 271 11.24 5.72 -34.77
C VAL A 271 11.82 5.44 -36.15
N THR A 272 12.96 6.03 -36.47
CA THR A 272 13.69 5.76 -37.69
C THR A 272 14.76 4.72 -37.41
N ALA A 273 14.80 3.66 -38.21
CA ALA A 273 15.74 2.55 -38.03
C ALA A 273 16.22 2.00 -39.34
N LYS A 274 17.49 1.59 -39.35
CA LYS A 274 18.13 0.93 -40.49
C LYS A 274 17.96 -0.59 -40.36
N TYR A 275 17.39 -1.20 -41.38
CA TYR A 275 17.20 -2.63 -41.45
C TYR A 275 18.42 -3.30 -42.12
N ALA A 276 18.85 -4.40 -41.49
CA ALA A 276 19.71 -5.42 -42.05
C ALA A 276 19.20 -6.78 -41.57
N SER A 277 18.95 -7.71 -42.50
CA SER A 277 18.40 -9.02 -42.15
C SER A 277 19.30 -9.72 -41.12
N PRO A 278 18.75 -10.24 -40.02
CA PRO A 278 19.43 -11.18 -39.14
C PRO A 278 19.87 -12.44 -39.89
N ASP A 279 20.75 -13.20 -39.26
CA ASP A 279 21.22 -14.49 -39.78
C ASP A 279 20.15 -15.59 -39.69
N ASP A 280 20.41 -16.71 -40.39
CA ASP A 280 19.47 -17.85 -40.39
C ASP A 280 19.29 -18.49 -39.00
N ALA A 281 20.28 -18.36 -38.10
CA ALA A 281 20.21 -18.89 -36.75
C ALA A 281 19.13 -18.17 -35.95
N PHE A 282 19.05 -16.85 -36.06
CA PHE A 282 17.97 -16.07 -35.42
C PHE A 282 16.57 -16.50 -35.87
N TRP A 283 16.37 -16.65 -37.20
CA TRP A 283 15.07 -17.04 -37.75
C TRP A 283 14.63 -18.44 -37.32
N ASN A 284 15.59 -19.37 -37.24
CA ASN A 284 15.33 -20.71 -36.72
C ASN A 284 15.01 -20.72 -35.23
N ASP A 285 15.67 -19.88 -34.44
CA ASP A 285 15.46 -19.80 -32.99
C ASP A 285 14.05 -19.30 -32.65
N ILE A 286 13.59 -18.25 -33.30
CA ILE A 286 12.22 -17.71 -33.10
C ILE A 286 11.12 -18.50 -33.83
N GLY A 287 11.49 -19.45 -34.67
CA GLY A 287 10.56 -20.32 -35.40
C GLY A 287 9.64 -19.60 -36.41
N VAL A 288 10.12 -18.45 -36.97
CA VAL A 288 9.39 -17.61 -37.90
C VAL A 288 10.17 -17.48 -39.21
N LYS A 289 9.48 -17.33 -40.31
CA LYS A 289 10.12 -17.11 -41.63
C LYS A 289 10.83 -15.74 -41.66
N PRO A 290 11.98 -15.63 -42.34
CA PRO A 290 12.64 -14.37 -42.57
C PRO A 290 11.72 -13.30 -43.17
N ILE A 291 11.90 -12.06 -42.75
CA ILE A 291 11.18 -10.92 -43.31
C ILE A 291 11.72 -10.64 -44.72
N ASP A 292 10.82 -10.60 -45.70
CA ASP A 292 11.19 -10.19 -47.07
C ASP A 292 11.23 -8.66 -47.17
N LEU A 293 12.36 -8.09 -46.78
CA LEU A 293 12.59 -6.64 -46.76
C LEU A 293 14.00 -6.31 -47.22
N ASN A 294 14.08 -5.34 -48.11
CA ASN A 294 15.38 -4.83 -48.57
C ASN A 294 16.11 -4.07 -47.45
N SER A 295 17.44 -4.21 -47.39
CA SER A 295 18.25 -3.39 -46.50
C SER A 295 18.05 -1.92 -46.82
N GLY A 296 17.77 -1.10 -45.78
CA GLY A 296 17.47 0.32 -45.94
C GLY A 296 16.94 0.95 -44.65
N THR A 297 16.64 2.24 -44.74
CA THR A 297 16.10 2.99 -43.60
C THR A 297 14.58 3.02 -43.67
N TYR A 298 13.93 2.72 -42.57
CA TYR A 298 12.49 2.67 -42.42
C TYR A 298 12.06 3.51 -41.21
N THR A 299 10.89 4.13 -41.33
CA THR A 299 10.28 4.90 -40.22
C THR A 299 9.04 4.21 -39.72
N PHE A 300 9.03 3.89 -38.44
CA PHE A 300 7.88 3.36 -37.70
C PHE A 300 7.14 4.54 -37.09
N LEU A 301 5.85 4.67 -37.41
CA LEU A 301 4.94 5.64 -36.84
C LEU A 301 3.98 4.95 -35.89
N LEU A 302 4.07 5.28 -34.62
CA LEU A 302 3.21 4.74 -33.57
C LEU A 302 2.03 5.69 -33.31
N GLY A 303 0.84 5.16 -33.33
CA GLY A 303 -0.39 5.88 -33.03
C GLY A 303 -1.04 5.37 -31.74
N ASP A 304 -1.42 6.29 -30.86
CA ASP A 304 -2.14 5.97 -29.63
C ASP A 304 -3.63 5.74 -29.93
N LEU A 305 -4.12 4.54 -29.62
CA LEU A 305 -5.53 4.15 -29.73
C LEU A 305 -6.17 3.88 -28.34
N GLY A 306 -5.60 4.47 -27.27
CA GLY A 306 -6.00 4.27 -25.88
C GLY A 306 -5.40 3.00 -25.28
N ASN A 307 -6.14 1.88 -25.33
CA ASN A 307 -5.67 0.57 -24.84
C ASN A 307 -4.90 -0.27 -25.87
N ARG A 308 -4.61 0.30 -27.03
CA ARG A 308 -3.90 -0.32 -28.15
C ARG A 308 -2.99 0.70 -28.81
N THR A 309 -1.97 0.21 -29.50
CA THR A 309 -1.04 1.03 -30.27
C THR A 309 -1.05 0.56 -31.73
N SER A 310 -1.24 1.45 -32.69
CA SER A 310 -1.03 1.17 -34.10
C SER A 310 0.42 1.41 -34.46
N ILE A 311 0.97 0.55 -35.33
CA ILE A 311 2.32 0.69 -35.85
C ILE A 311 2.20 0.71 -37.37
N ASN A 312 2.49 1.85 -37.97
CA ASN A 312 2.59 2.04 -39.41
C ASN A 312 4.08 2.16 -39.79
N ILE A 313 4.44 1.71 -40.99
CA ILE A 313 5.84 1.72 -41.43
C ILE A 313 5.91 2.33 -42.82
N THR A 314 6.87 3.22 -43.01
CA THR A 314 7.19 3.84 -44.31
C THR A 314 8.65 3.57 -44.69
N ASP A 315 8.94 3.57 -45.99
CA ASP A 315 10.27 3.52 -46.51
C ASP A 315 10.99 4.89 -46.40
N SER A 316 12.20 4.98 -46.88
CA SER A 316 13.02 6.21 -46.87
C SER A 316 12.44 7.37 -47.71
N SER A 317 11.48 7.08 -48.61
CA SER A 317 10.76 8.08 -49.38
C SER A 317 9.50 8.58 -48.71
N GLY A 318 9.12 8.01 -47.56
CA GLY A 318 7.89 8.27 -46.84
C GLY A 318 6.68 7.51 -47.38
N LYS A 319 6.88 6.57 -48.31
CA LYS A 319 5.80 5.74 -48.87
C LYS A 319 5.47 4.59 -47.88
N PRO A 320 4.20 4.32 -47.57
CA PRO A 320 3.82 3.16 -46.77
C PRO A 320 4.33 1.86 -47.41
N VAL A 321 4.81 0.98 -46.58
CA VAL A 321 5.20 -0.37 -46.99
C VAL A 321 3.99 -1.21 -47.39
N GLU A 322 4.19 -2.23 -48.19
CA GLU A 322 3.12 -3.12 -48.68
C GLU A 322 2.51 -3.93 -47.53
N GLU A 323 1.21 -4.28 -47.68
CA GLU A 323 0.50 -5.04 -46.67
C GLU A 323 1.12 -6.44 -46.44
N GLU A 324 1.69 -7.04 -47.47
CA GLU A 324 2.37 -8.34 -47.37
C GLU A 324 3.58 -8.30 -46.45
N PHE A 325 4.33 -7.18 -46.50
CA PHE A 325 5.43 -6.95 -45.59
C PHE A 325 4.93 -6.85 -44.13
N LEU A 326 3.87 -6.06 -43.85
CA LEU A 326 3.29 -5.96 -42.51
C LEU A 326 2.79 -7.31 -41.99
N LYS A 327 2.22 -8.15 -42.89
CA LYS A 327 1.79 -9.51 -42.55
C LYS A 327 2.98 -10.43 -42.21
N SER A 328 4.13 -10.23 -42.84
CA SER A 328 5.35 -10.99 -42.53
C SER A 328 6.02 -10.51 -41.23
N LEU A 329 5.95 -9.21 -40.93
CA LEU A 329 6.55 -8.62 -39.75
C LEU A 329 5.72 -8.90 -38.46
N ALA A 330 4.40 -8.95 -38.55
CA ALA A 330 3.53 -9.14 -37.39
C ALA A 330 3.87 -10.40 -36.57
N PRO A 331 4.04 -11.60 -37.17
CA PRO A 331 4.44 -12.80 -36.40
C PRO A 331 5.86 -12.71 -35.83
N VAL A 332 6.81 -12.04 -36.51
CA VAL A 332 8.17 -11.80 -35.98
C VAL A 332 8.10 -10.92 -34.74
N LEU A 333 7.37 -9.81 -34.84
CA LEU A 333 7.15 -8.91 -33.71
C LEU A 333 6.47 -9.65 -32.53
N ALA A 334 5.50 -10.50 -32.84
CA ALA A 334 4.81 -11.32 -31.82
C ALA A 334 5.75 -12.34 -31.15
N ALA A 335 6.69 -12.92 -31.88
CA ALA A 335 7.66 -13.86 -31.36
C ALA A 335 8.69 -13.15 -30.46
N VAL A 336 9.29 -12.05 -30.95
CA VAL A 336 10.34 -11.29 -30.23
C VAL A 336 9.80 -10.57 -28.99
N VAL A 337 8.53 -10.21 -28.95
CA VAL A 337 7.89 -9.60 -27.78
C VAL A 337 7.66 -10.61 -26.64
N LYS A 338 7.63 -11.92 -26.94
CA LYS A 338 7.48 -12.98 -25.93
C LYS A 338 8.76 -13.28 -25.15
N ASP A 339 9.93 -12.99 -25.74
CA ASP A 339 11.25 -13.15 -25.16
C ASP A 339 11.68 -11.86 -24.40
#